data_1e1ca06f3426f5b60c14292797f526ad
#
_entry.id   1e1ca06f3426f5b60c14292797f526ad
#
_cell.length_a   1.000
_cell.length_b   1.000
_cell.length_c   1.000
_cell.angle_alpha   90.00
_cell.angle_beta   90.00
_cell.angle_gamma   90.00
#
_symmetry.space_group_name_H-M   'P 1'
#
loop_
_entity.id
_entity.type
_entity.pdbx_description
1 polymer ?
#
loop_
_entity_poly.entity_id
_entity_poly.type
_entity_poly.pdbx_seq_one_letter_code
_entity_poly.pdbx_strand_id
1 'polypeptide(L)'
;MLHPRARTMLLLAVPALIIGVASSLVLIVVMKVAAVLQTILWTALPVKLGISIDSPGWIMMMLTLTGIAVGLVIRYSPGHAGPDPALEPLIGAPVSPSALPGLIIALIIGLAGGVSLGPEHPIMAVNIALAVFLGARLFPRVGALDWTILASAGTIGALFGTPVAAALIFSQTLSSDHEVPLWDKLFAPLMAAAAGALTTSLFFHPHFSLTIPHYGQMQLTDIFSGAVVVAIAIALGMVAVWCLPRLHRLMHRLKHPVLILGMGGFILGVLGAIGGTVTLFKGLDEMQQLAFSQVFSVSDYLLFALVKLAALVVAAACGFRGGRIFPAVFVGVALGLMLHEHVDAVPAAITVSCSILGLVLVVTRDAWLSLFMAAVVVPDTTLLPLLCIVMLPAWLLL
;
A
#
# COMPACT_ATOMS: atom_id res chain seq x y z
N MET A 1 41.01 -11.39 15.43
CA MET A 1 40.12 -12.06 14.45
C MET A 1 38.68 -11.75 14.81
N LEU A 2 37.84 -11.37 13.83
CA LEU A 2 36.42 -11.13 14.07
C LEU A 2 35.70 -12.43 14.42
N HIS A 3 34.73 -12.35 15.36
CA HIS A 3 33.86 -13.48 15.69
C HIS A 3 33.17 -14.01 14.41
N PRO A 4 33.02 -15.33 14.24
CA PRO A 4 32.44 -15.92 13.02
C PRO A 4 31.10 -15.30 12.60
N ARG A 5 30.22 -14.98 13.55
CA ARG A 5 28.93 -14.30 13.34
C ARG A 5 29.11 -12.91 12.74
N ALA A 6 30.06 -12.10 13.26
CA ALA A 6 30.36 -10.78 12.73
C ALA A 6 30.86 -10.84 11.28
N ARG A 7 31.62 -11.87 10.92
CA ARG A 7 32.06 -12.08 9.55
C ARG A 7 30.90 -12.36 8.59
N THR A 8 29.94 -13.18 8.98
CA THR A 8 28.75 -13.47 8.18
C THR A 8 27.88 -12.23 7.99
N MET A 9 27.67 -11.45 9.05
CA MET A 9 26.94 -10.18 9.00
C MET A 9 27.59 -9.19 8.03
N LEU A 10 28.91 -9.02 8.09
CA LEU A 10 29.67 -8.13 7.21
C LEU A 10 29.64 -8.58 5.74
N LEU A 11 29.64 -9.89 5.48
CA LEU A 11 29.53 -10.41 4.12
C LEU A 11 28.21 -10.07 3.44
N LEU A 12 27.12 -10.01 4.20
CA LEU A 12 25.80 -9.64 3.71
C LEU A 12 25.55 -8.13 3.72
N ALA A 13 26.36 -7.33 4.43
CA ALA A 13 26.14 -5.88 4.55
C ALA A 13 26.22 -5.16 3.21
N VAL A 14 27.24 -5.46 2.38
CA VAL A 14 27.42 -4.82 1.07
C VAL A 14 26.31 -5.20 0.09
N PRO A 15 25.96 -6.49 -0.10
CA PRO A 15 24.79 -6.87 -0.88
C PRO A 15 23.50 -6.22 -0.39
N ALA A 16 23.28 -6.15 0.93
CA ALA A 16 22.10 -5.54 1.51
C ALA A 16 21.98 -4.04 1.15
N LEU A 17 23.06 -3.27 1.27
CA LEU A 17 23.10 -1.87 0.87
C LEU A 17 22.79 -1.70 -0.63
N ILE A 18 23.43 -2.49 -1.49
CA ILE A 18 23.21 -2.44 -2.94
C ILE A 18 21.74 -2.73 -3.28
N ILE A 19 21.15 -3.76 -2.67
CA ILE A 19 19.75 -4.13 -2.91
C ILE A 19 18.82 -3.05 -2.39
N GLY A 20 19.07 -2.48 -1.21
CA GLY A 20 18.26 -1.39 -0.68
C GLY A 20 18.23 -0.19 -1.60
N VAL A 21 19.40 0.27 -2.06
CA VAL A 21 19.51 1.36 -3.04
C VAL A 21 18.81 1.00 -4.35
N ALA A 22 19.08 -0.18 -4.92
CA ALA A 22 18.48 -0.62 -6.18
C ALA A 22 16.95 -0.70 -6.09
N SER A 23 16.41 -1.25 -5.00
CA SER A 23 14.97 -1.35 -4.75
C SER A 23 14.30 0.03 -4.69
N SER A 24 14.97 1.00 -4.06
CA SER A 24 14.49 2.37 -4.01
C SER A 24 14.54 3.05 -5.38
N LEU A 25 15.61 2.86 -6.15
CA LEU A 25 15.73 3.45 -7.49
C LEU A 25 14.63 2.91 -8.43
N VAL A 26 14.32 1.61 -8.38
CA VAL A 26 13.20 1.04 -9.15
C VAL A 26 11.88 1.70 -8.76
N LEU A 27 11.60 1.83 -7.46
CA LEU A 27 10.40 2.53 -6.97
C LEU A 27 10.34 3.97 -7.48
N ILE A 28 11.43 4.74 -7.32
CA ILE A 28 11.50 6.14 -7.72
C ILE A 28 11.25 6.31 -9.22
N VAL A 29 11.89 5.49 -10.06
CA VAL A 29 11.71 5.55 -11.51
C VAL A 29 10.26 5.26 -11.89
N VAL A 30 9.68 4.19 -11.36
CA VAL A 30 8.28 3.81 -11.64
C VAL A 30 7.33 4.91 -11.20
N MET A 31 7.52 5.46 -9.99
CA MET A 31 6.67 6.53 -9.46
C MET A 31 6.80 7.84 -10.24
N LYS A 32 8.00 8.22 -10.66
CA LYS A 32 8.21 9.42 -11.50
C LYS A 32 7.57 9.27 -12.88
N VAL A 33 7.74 8.11 -13.53
CA VAL A 33 7.11 7.86 -14.84
C VAL A 33 5.59 7.86 -14.70
N ALA A 34 5.04 7.23 -13.67
CA ALA A 34 3.59 7.26 -13.40
C ALA A 34 3.09 8.69 -13.15
N ALA A 35 3.82 9.51 -12.37
CA ALA A 35 3.45 10.89 -12.07
C ALA A 35 3.46 11.79 -13.35
N VAL A 36 4.46 11.64 -14.21
CA VAL A 36 4.50 12.36 -15.50
C VAL A 36 3.30 11.97 -16.36
N LEU A 37 3.03 10.68 -16.48
CA LEU A 37 1.88 10.20 -17.25
C LEU A 37 0.55 10.67 -16.64
N GLN A 38 0.42 10.63 -15.31
CA GLN A 38 -0.73 11.17 -14.58
C GLN A 38 -0.95 12.65 -14.88
N THR A 39 0.09 13.47 -14.84
CA THR A 39 0.03 14.90 -15.17
C THR A 39 -0.45 15.12 -16.61
N ILE A 40 0.03 14.30 -17.55
CA ILE A 40 -0.42 14.40 -18.96
C ILE A 40 -1.91 14.05 -19.07
N LEU A 41 -2.36 12.94 -18.45
CA LEU A 41 -3.72 12.43 -18.58
C LEU A 41 -4.75 13.27 -17.82
N TRP A 42 -4.39 13.77 -16.64
CA TRP A 42 -5.35 14.43 -15.72
C TRP A 42 -5.17 15.94 -15.61
N THR A 43 -4.13 16.52 -16.19
CA THR A 43 -3.93 17.97 -16.19
C THR A 43 -3.79 18.52 -17.62
N ALA A 44 -2.76 18.08 -18.37
CA ALA A 44 -2.47 18.67 -19.66
C ALA A 44 -3.53 18.36 -20.73
N LEU A 45 -4.02 17.13 -20.77
CA LEU A 45 -5.00 16.69 -21.78
C LEU A 45 -6.39 17.30 -21.55
N PRO A 46 -6.98 17.32 -20.34
CA PRO A 46 -8.24 17.99 -20.08
C PRO A 46 -8.21 19.47 -20.42
N VAL A 47 -7.14 20.17 -20.03
CA VAL A 47 -6.97 21.61 -20.35
C VAL A 47 -6.94 21.84 -21.85
N LYS A 48 -6.23 21.02 -22.63
CA LYS A 48 -6.19 21.14 -24.10
C LYS A 48 -7.55 20.88 -24.76
N LEU A 49 -8.36 20.03 -24.17
CA LEU A 49 -9.69 19.67 -24.69
C LEU A 49 -10.79 20.58 -24.16
N GLY A 50 -10.48 21.52 -23.25
CA GLY A 50 -11.47 22.39 -22.61
C GLY A 50 -12.45 21.63 -21.69
N ILE A 51 -12.03 20.50 -21.13
CA ILE A 51 -12.84 19.63 -20.26
C ILE A 51 -12.40 19.82 -18.81
N SER A 52 -13.36 19.87 -17.87
CA SER A 52 -13.02 19.83 -16.44
C SER A 52 -12.52 18.45 -16.03
N ILE A 53 -11.49 18.40 -15.19
CA ILE A 53 -10.96 17.18 -14.59
C ILE A 53 -12.03 16.46 -13.75
N ASP A 54 -12.93 17.20 -13.12
CA ASP A 54 -14.01 16.68 -12.30
C ASP A 54 -15.25 16.26 -13.10
N SER A 55 -15.19 16.38 -14.44
CA SER A 55 -16.27 15.94 -15.31
C SER A 55 -16.50 14.43 -15.16
N PRO A 56 -17.72 13.97 -14.79
CA PRO A 56 -18.02 12.54 -14.70
C PRO A 56 -17.70 11.77 -15.97
N GLY A 57 -17.95 12.36 -17.13
CA GLY A 57 -17.64 11.75 -18.43
C GLY A 57 -16.13 11.54 -18.62
N TRP A 58 -15.29 12.48 -18.19
CA TRP A 58 -13.84 12.36 -18.25
C TRP A 58 -13.33 11.24 -17.35
N ILE A 59 -13.79 11.22 -16.08
CA ILE A 59 -13.40 10.20 -15.10
C ILE A 59 -13.77 8.82 -15.59
N MET A 60 -15.01 8.63 -16.07
CA MET A 60 -15.48 7.34 -16.59
C MET A 60 -14.69 6.89 -17.83
N MET A 61 -14.44 7.79 -18.77
CA MET A 61 -13.67 7.49 -19.97
C MET A 61 -12.24 7.10 -19.63
N MET A 62 -11.55 7.88 -18.77
CA MET A 62 -10.15 7.63 -18.42
C MET A 62 -9.95 6.31 -17.71
N LEU A 63 -10.78 5.99 -16.72
CA LEU A 63 -10.68 4.72 -15.99
C LEU A 63 -11.06 3.52 -16.87
N THR A 64 -12.03 3.66 -17.77
CA THR A 64 -12.38 2.61 -18.75
C THR A 64 -11.22 2.35 -19.70
N LEU A 65 -10.62 3.39 -20.28
CA LEU A 65 -9.46 3.27 -21.16
C LEU A 65 -8.25 2.69 -20.43
N THR A 66 -8.02 3.09 -19.18
CA THR A 66 -6.99 2.51 -18.31
C THR A 66 -7.20 1.02 -18.10
N GLY A 67 -8.44 0.59 -17.81
CA GLY A 67 -8.78 -0.81 -17.66
C GLY A 67 -8.52 -1.61 -18.94
N ILE A 68 -8.92 -1.09 -20.11
CA ILE A 68 -8.66 -1.71 -21.42
C ILE A 68 -7.14 -1.80 -21.66
N ALA A 69 -6.39 -0.73 -21.42
CA ALA A 69 -4.93 -0.69 -21.62
C ALA A 69 -4.20 -1.69 -20.74
N VAL A 70 -4.52 -1.76 -19.44
CA VAL A 70 -3.97 -2.77 -18.52
C VAL A 70 -4.37 -4.18 -18.98
N GLY A 71 -5.60 -4.37 -19.43
CA GLY A 71 -6.09 -5.65 -19.96
C GLY A 71 -5.31 -6.11 -21.19
N LEU A 72 -4.97 -5.21 -22.10
CA LEU A 72 -4.12 -5.50 -23.27
C LEU A 72 -2.70 -5.88 -22.83
N VAL A 73 -2.11 -5.15 -21.89
CA VAL A 73 -0.79 -5.49 -21.34
C VAL A 73 -0.79 -6.90 -20.74
N ILE A 74 -1.77 -7.23 -19.90
CA ILE A 74 -1.88 -8.56 -19.30
C ILE A 74 -2.10 -9.65 -20.36
N ARG A 75 -2.85 -9.35 -21.40
CA ARG A 75 -3.14 -10.31 -22.48
C ARG A 75 -1.91 -10.64 -23.31
N TYR A 76 -1.12 -9.64 -23.66
CA TYR A 76 -0.05 -9.78 -24.66
C TYR A 76 1.37 -9.84 -24.08
N SER A 77 1.57 -9.43 -22.81
CA SER A 77 2.90 -9.54 -22.20
C SER A 77 3.24 -10.97 -21.80
N PRO A 78 4.52 -11.36 -21.91
CA PRO A 78 5.01 -12.63 -21.39
C PRO A 78 4.67 -12.79 -19.90
N GLY A 79 4.25 -13.97 -19.49
CA GLY A 79 3.88 -14.25 -18.09
C GLY A 79 2.67 -13.46 -17.58
N HIS A 80 1.84 -12.91 -18.47
CA HIS A 80 0.59 -12.21 -18.16
C HIS A 80 0.73 -11.10 -17.08
N ALA A 81 1.86 -10.37 -17.11
CA ALA A 81 2.18 -9.34 -16.12
C ALA A 81 2.17 -9.86 -14.66
N GLY A 82 2.66 -11.07 -14.44
CA GLY A 82 2.77 -11.68 -13.12
C GLY A 82 1.44 -12.21 -12.54
N PRO A 83 1.47 -12.74 -11.30
CA PRO A 83 0.30 -13.30 -10.63
C PRO A 83 -0.74 -12.22 -10.29
N ASP A 84 -1.96 -12.66 -9.98
CA ASP A 84 -3.04 -11.77 -9.57
C ASP A 84 -2.78 -11.25 -8.14
N PRO A 85 -2.62 -9.93 -7.93
CA PRO A 85 -2.33 -9.36 -6.61
C PRO A 85 -3.45 -9.57 -5.59
N ALA A 86 -4.67 -9.87 -6.03
CA ALA A 86 -5.78 -10.17 -5.12
C ALA A 86 -5.58 -11.48 -4.35
N LEU A 87 -4.81 -12.41 -4.92
CA LEU A 87 -4.60 -13.75 -4.40
C LEU A 87 -3.24 -13.93 -3.70
N GLU A 88 -2.32 -12.97 -3.87
CA GLU A 88 -0.95 -13.05 -3.40
C GLU A 88 -0.73 -12.26 -2.11
N PRO A 89 0.14 -12.74 -1.20
CA PRO A 89 0.61 -11.97 -0.05
C PRO A 89 1.53 -10.82 -0.49
N LEU A 90 1.78 -9.86 0.40
CA LEU A 90 2.68 -8.73 0.11
C LEU A 90 4.10 -9.20 -0.27
N ILE A 91 4.62 -10.19 0.45
CA ILE A 91 5.90 -10.85 0.17
C ILE A 91 5.57 -12.23 -0.41
N GLY A 92 5.60 -12.33 -1.73
CA GLY A 92 5.30 -13.54 -2.47
C GLY A 92 6.53 -14.28 -2.99
N ALA A 93 6.31 -15.37 -3.71
CA ALA A 93 7.37 -16.08 -4.43
C ALA A 93 7.95 -15.21 -5.57
N PRO A 94 9.23 -15.41 -5.93
CA PRO A 94 9.85 -14.68 -7.03
C PRO A 94 9.10 -14.90 -8.35
N VAL A 95 8.72 -13.82 -9.00
CA VAL A 95 8.05 -13.84 -10.31
C VAL A 95 9.08 -14.08 -11.41
N SER A 96 8.68 -14.75 -12.51
CA SER A 96 9.55 -14.93 -13.67
C SER A 96 10.05 -13.59 -14.22
N PRO A 97 11.34 -13.43 -14.51
CA PRO A 97 11.88 -12.19 -15.08
C PRO A 97 11.21 -11.76 -16.38
N SER A 98 10.68 -12.69 -17.17
CA SER A 98 9.95 -12.40 -18.40
C SER A 98 8.64 -11.64 -18.17
N ALA A 99 8.03 -11.78 -16.99
CA ALA A 99 6.79 -11.09 -16.66
C ALA A 99 7.00 -9.64 -16.16
N LEU A 100 8.23 -9.26 -15.77
CA LEU A 100 8.54 -7.97 -15.16
C LEU A 100 8.20 -6.77 -16.04
N PRO A 101 8.53 -6.73 -17.35
CA PRO A 101 8.17 -5.60 -18.19
C PRO A 101 6.65 -5.36 -18.23
N GLY A 102 5.88 -6.44 -18.39
CA GLY A 102 4.41 -6.35 -18.36
C GLY A 102 3.87 -5.88 -17.02
N LEU A 103 4.43 -6.36 -15.91
CA LEU A 103 4.04 -5.96 -14.57
C LEU A 103 4.30 -4.47 -14.30
N ILE A 104 5.48 -3.97 -14.69
CA ILE A 104 5.86 -2.56 -14.55
C ILE A 104 4.96 -1.66 -15.41
N ILE A 105 4.71 -2.03 -16.66
CA ILE A 105 3.85 -1.25 -17.57
C ILE A 105 2.41 -1.22 -17.04
N ALA A 106 1.87 -2.38 -16.63
CA ALA A 106 0.53 -2.45 -16.05
C ALA A 106 0.38 -1.61 -14.77
N LEU A 107 1.41 -1.63 -13.91
CA LEU A 107 1.46 -0.80 -12.71
C LEU A 107 1.47 0.70 -13.06
N ILE A 108 2.36 1.14 -13.95
CA ILE A 108 2.47 2.55 -14.36
C ILE A 108 1.15 3.06 -14.95
N ILE A 109 0.53 2.28 -15.85
CA ILE A 109 -0.76 2.64 -16.46
C ILE A 109 -1.86 2.72 -15.40
N GLY A 110 -1.92 1.76 -14.48
CA GLY A 110 -2.90 1.75 -13.38
C GLY A 110 -2.77 2.96 -12.46
N LEU A 111 -1.53 3.24 -11.99
CA LEU A 111 -1.25 4.39 -11.12
C LEU A 111 -1.56 5.72 -11.81
N ALA A 112 -1.11 5.89 -13.04
CA ALA A 112 -1.35 7.12 -13.80
C ALA A 112 -2.80 7.29 -14.23
N GLY A 113 -3.51 6.20 -14.47
CA GLY A 113 -4.89 6.20 -14.95
C GLY A 113 -5.96 6.42 -13.88
N GLY A 114 -5.57 6.54 -12.60
CA GLY A 114 -6.51 6.84 -11.51
C GLY A 114 -7.09 5.62 -10.79
N VAL A 115 -6.54 4.42 -11.02
CA VAL A 115 -6.98 3.20 -10.34
C VAL A 115 -6.68 3.30 -8.83
N SER A 116 -7.65 2.90 -8.01
CA SER A 116 -7.57 2.95 -6.55
C SER A 116 -6.76 1.79 -5.97
N LEU A 117 -5.47 1.75 -6.32
CA LEU A 117 -4.48 0.79 -5.82
C LEU A 117 -3.12 1.49 -5.65
N GLY A 118 -2.31 0.98 -4.73
CA GLY A 118 -0.96 1.46 -4.48
C GLY A 118 0.12 0.66 -5.25
N PRO A 119 1.37 1.11 -5.22
CA PRO A 119 2.49 0.43 -5.89
C PRO A 119 3.06 -0.75 -5.10
N GLU A 120 2.66 -0.99 -3.85
CA GLU A 120 3.39 -1.78 -2.85
C GLU A 120 3.64 -3.21 -3.33
N HIS A 121 2.58 -3.91 -3.77
CA HIS A 121 2.67 -5.31 -4.17
C HIS A 121 3.47 -5.49 -5.47
N PRO A 122 3.20 -4.76 -6.58
CA PRO A 122 3.98 -4.94 -7.81
C PRO A 122 5.45 -4.54 -7.68
N ILE A 123 5.75 -3.47 -6.96
CA ILE A 123 7.15 -3.06 -6.71
C ILE A 123 7.89 -4.09 -5.88
N MET A 124 7.23 -4.67 -4.87
CA MET A 124 7.77 -5.77 -4.09
C MET A 124 8.11 -6.96 -4.99
N ALA A 125 7.17 -7.39 -5.84
CA ALA A 125 7.37 -8.50 -6.77
C ALA A 125 8.51 -8.24 -7.78
N VAL A 126 8.61 -7.02 -8.31
CA VAL A 126 9.69 -6.62 -9.22
C VAL A 126 11.05 -6.68 -8.53
N ASN A 127 11.17 -6.08 -7.34
CA ASN A 127 12.44 -6.03 -6.62
C ASN A 127 12.90 -7.41 -6.15
N ILE A 128 11.99 -8.26 -5.67
CA ILE A 128 12.30 -9.65 -5.32
C ILE A 128 12.80 -10.42 -6.55
N ALA A 129 12.09 -10.33 -7.67
CA ALA A 129 12.46 -11.06 -8.87
C ALA A 129 13.83 -10.61 -9.43
N LEU A 130 14.09 -9.30 -9.45
CA LEU A 130 15.38 -8.74 -9.85
C LEU A 130 16.51 -9.19 -8.91
N ALA A 131 16.30 -9.12 -7.60
CA ALA A 131 17.31 -9.50 -6.61
C ALA A 131 17.63 -10.99 -6.68
N VAL A 132 16.63 -11.85 -6.79
CA VAL A 132 16.84 -13.30 -6.93
C VAL A 132 17.53 -13.64 -8.25
N PHE A 133 17.10 -13.04 -9.36
CA PHE A 133 17.66 -13.32 -10.69
C PHE A 133 19.11 -12.83 -10.85
N LEU A 134 19.40 -11.61 -10.40
CA LEU A 134 20.75 -11.04 -10.48
C LEU A 134 21.66 -11.61 -9.38
N GLY A 135 21.12 -11.77 -8.17
CA GLY A 135 21.84 -12.30 -7.02
C GLY A 135 22.35 -13.73 -7.25
N ALA A 136 21.52 -14.61 -7.83
CA ALA A 136 21.92 -15.96 -8.18
C ALA A 136 23.10 -16.01 -9.17
N ARG A 137 23.25 -14.99 -10.03
CA ARG A 137 24.35 -14.89 -11.01
C ARG A 137 25.61 -14.27 -10.42
N LEU A 138 25.46 -13.21 -9.61
CA LEU A 138 26.59 -12.44 -9.09
C LEU A 138 27.18 -13.08 -7.82
N PHE A 139 26.35 -13.70 -7.00
CA PHE A 139 26.72 -14.30 -5.72
C PHE A 139 26.07 -15.68 -5.52
N PRO A 140 26.53 -16.73 -6.22
CA PRO A 140 25.89 -18.06 -6.22
C PRO A 140 25.84 -18.75 -4.84
N ARG A 141 26.60 -18.23 -3.86
CA ARG A 141 26.65 -18.78 -2.49
C ARG A 141 25.52 -18.29 -1.59
N VAL A 142 24.79 -17.25 -2.00
CA VAL A 142 23.66 -16.69 -1.24
C VAL A 142 22.36 -17.30 -1.75
N GLY A 143 21.53 -17.81 -0.84
CA GLY A 143 20.29 -18.49 -1.17
C GLY A 143 19.23 -17.55 -1.76
N ALA A 144 18.30 -18.11 -2.54
CA ALA A 144 17.18 -17.33 -3.09
C ALA A 144 16.29 -16.70 -2.01
N LEU A 145 16.18 -17.38 -0.85
CA LEU A 145 15.43 -16.87 0.30
C LEU A 145 16.08 -15.60 0.87
N ASP A 146 17.42 -15.58 0.98
CA ASP A 146 18.14 -14.41 1.49
C ASP A 146 17.92 -13.20 0.57
N TRP A 147 18.01 -13.42 -0.75
CA TRP A 147 17.71 -12.37 -1.73
C TRP A 147 16.29 -11.85 -1.63
N THR A 148 15.32 -12.75 -1.42
CA THR A 148 13.91 -12.37 -1.22
C THR A 148 13.76 -11.50 0.03
N ILE A 149 14.37 -11.89 1.15
CA ILE A 149 14.31 -11.13 2.41
C ILE A 149 14.96 -9.75 2.26
N LEU A 150 16.16 -9.69 1.66
CA LEU A 150 16.87 -8.41 1.46
C LEU A 150 16.10 -7.46 0.53
N ALA A 151 15.58 -7.97 -0.59
CA ALA A 151 14.80 -7.16 -1.52
C ALA A 151 13.48 -6.67 -0.90
N SER A 152 12.82 -7.55 -0.15
CA SER A 152 11.59 -7.18 0.56
C SER A 152 11.86 -6.11 1.61
N ALA A 153 12.91 -6.27 2.42
CA ALA A 153 13.28 -5.29 3.42
C ALA A 153 13.67 -3.95 2.78
N GLY A 154 14.49 -3.97 1.73
CA GLY A 154 14.87 -2.77 0.97
C GLY A 154 13.65 -2.06 0.37
N THR A 155 12.70 -2.82 -0.17
CA THR A 155 11.45 -2.28 -0.73
C THR A 155 10.56 -1.68 0.34
N ILE A 156 10.40 -2.34 1.49
CA ILE A 156 9.63 -1.81 2.63
C ILE A 156 10.25 -0.51 3.12
N GLY A 157 11.59 -0.48 3.29
CA GLY A 157 12.30 0.74 3.65
C GLY A 157 12.09 1.87 2.66
N ALA A 158 12.17 1.57 1.36
CA ALA A 158 11.95 2.54 0.29
C ALA A 158 10.50 3.05 0.24
N LEU A 159 9.51 2.16 0.37
CA LEU A 159 8.08 2.52 0.33
C LEU A 159 7.66 3.40 1.50
N PHE A 160 8.12 3.07 2.71
CA PHE A 160 7.68 3.75 3.94
C PHE A 160 8.67 4.79 4.47
N GLY A 161 9.82 4.96 3.82
CA GLY A 161 10.83 5.95 4.20
C GLY A 161 11.53 5.69 5.53
N THR A 162 11.41 4.46 6.08
CA THR A 162 12.00 4.09 7.38
C THR A 162 12.30 2.60 7.45
N PRO A 163 13.39 2.19 8.12
CA PRO A 163 13.68 0.78 8.35
C PRO A 163 12.80 0.14 9.44
N VAL A 164 12.07 0.93 10.24
CA VAL A 164 11.28 0.43 11.37
C VAL A 164 10.18 -0.55 10.91
N ALA A 165 9.50 -0.24 9.81
CA ALA A 165 8.49 -1.15 9.24
C ALA A 165 9.09 -2.52 8.91
N ALA A 166 10.25 -2.55 8.28
CA ALA A 166 10.96 -3.80 7.98
C ALA A 166 11.37 -4.55 9.25
N ALA A 167 11.88 -3.82 10.27
CA ALA A 167 12.22 -4.43 11.55
C ALA A 167 11.04 -5.16 12.18
N LEU A 168 9.88 -4.51 12.22
CA LEU A 168 8.66 -5.05 12.83
C LEU A 168 8.14 -6.28 12.04
N ILE A 169 8.00 -6.18 10.72
CA ILE A 169 7.49 -7.26 9.87
C ILE A 169 8.43 -8.48 9.92
N PHE A 170 9.74 -8.28 9.77
CA PHE A 170 10.70 -9.38 9.77
C PHE A 170 10.99 -9.95 11.14
N SER A 171 10.76 -9.20 12.23
CA SER A 171 10.86 -9.74 13.59
C SER A 171 9.91 -10.93 13.79
N GLN A 172 8.71 -10.85 13.26
CA GLN A 172 7.73 -11.94 13.31
C GLN A 172 8.14 -13.13 12.42
N THR A 173 8.55 -12.83 11.18
CA THR A 173 8.85 -13.87 10.18
C THR A 173 10.12 -14.65 10.50
N LEU A 174 11.15 -13.99 11.06
CA LEU A 174 12.46 -14.58 11.35
C LEU A 174 12.60 -15.13 12.77
N SER A 175 11.59 -14.99 13.62
CA SER A 175 11.63 -15.45 15.02
C SER A 175 11.51 -16.96 15.19
N SER A 176 11.10 -17.72 14.18
CA SER A 176 10.80 -19.16 14.25
C SER A 176 12.01 -20.06 14.48
N ASP A 177 13.23 -19.59 14.20
CA ASP A 177 14.46 -20.34 14.43
C ASP A 177 15.18 -19.77 15.66
N HIS A 178 15.38 -20.56 16.69
CA HIS A 178 15.94 -20.17 17.99
C HIS A 178 17.47 -20.32 18.08
N GLU A 179 18.13 -20.90 17.08
CA GLU A 179 19.58 -21.16 17.15
C GLU A 179 20.43 -19.89 16.97
N VAL A 180 19.92 -18.89 16.26
CA VAL A 180 20.62 -17.63 15.99
C VAL A 180 19.85 -16.46 16.62
N PRO A 181 20.51 -15.53 17.32
CA PRO A 181 19.86 -14.34 17.86
C PRO A 181 19.12 -13.55 16.78
N LEU A 182 17.92 -13.06 17.10
CA LEU A 182 17.08 -12.32 16.16
C LEU A 182 17.79 -11.11 15.57
N TRP A 183 18.61 -10.43 16.34
CA TRP A 183 19.40 -9.28 15.87
C TRP A 183 20.36 -9.65 14.74
N ASP A 184 21.03 -10.81 14.83
CA ASP A 184 21.96 -11.26 13.81
C ASP A 184 21.24 -11.56 12.48
N LYS A 185 20.00 -12.07 12.55
CA LYS A 185 19.14 -12.31 11.38
C LYS A 185 18.57 -11.03 10.78
N LEU A 186 18.23 -10.06 11.62
CA LEU A 186 17.65 -8.79 11.18
C LEU A 186 18.70 -7.80 10.64
N PHE A 187 19.98 -7.97 10.97
CA PHE A 187 21.02 -6.99 10.63
C PHE A 187 21.06 -6.67 9.14
N ALA A 188 21.20 -7.67 8.27
CA ALA A 188 21.27 -7.47 6.82
C ALA A 188 19.94 -6.93 6.24
N PRO A 189 18.76 -7.45 6.58
CA PRO A 189 17.48 -6.85 6.21
C PRO A 189 17.36 -5.37 6.64
N LEU A 190 17.78 -5.03 7.87
CA LEU A 190 17.74 -3.64 8.34
C LEU A 190 18.68 -2.73 7.58
N MET A 191 19.86 -3.21 7.20
CA MET A 191 20.79 -2.46 6.35
C MET A 191 20.18 -2.20 4.97
N ALA A 192 19.51 -3.21 4.36
CA ALA A 192 18.80 -3.04 3.10
C ALA A 192 17.65 -2.02 3.23
N ALA A 193 16.84 -2.14 4.29
CA ALA A 193 15.74 -1.22 4.55
C ALA A 193 16.22 0.21 4.80
N ALA A 194 17.29 0.39 5.58
CA ALA A 194 17.88 1.69 5.84
C ALA A 194 18.43 2.35 4.56
N ALA A 195 19.13 1.58 3.72
CA ALA A 195 19.63 2.05 2.44
C ALA A 195 18.48 2.44 1.49
N GLY A 196 17.41 1.63 1.45
CA GLY A 196 16.20 1.93 0.68
C GLY A 196 15.52 3.22 1.16
N ALA A 197 15.30 3.34 2.47
CA ALA A 197 14.69 4.52 3.10
C ALA A 197 15.52 5.79 2.84
N LEU A 198 16.82 5.72 3.05
CA LEU A 198 17.72 6.86 2.82
C LEU A 198 17.71 7.29 1.35
N THR A 199 17.78 6.34 0.42
CA THR A 199 17.74 6.65 -1.01
C THR A 199 16.41 7.28 -1.40
N THR A 200 15.28 6.76 -0.90
CA THR A 200 13.97 7.37 -1.16
C THR A 200 13.91 8.78 -0.60
N SER A 201 14.36 9.03 0.62
CA SER A 201 14.30 10.36 1.25
C SER A 201 15.18 11.41 0.57
N LEU A 202 16.24 11.00 -0.17
CA LEU A 202 17.07 11.91 -0.95
C LEU A 202 16.43 12.38 -2.26
N PHE A 203 15.59 11.55 -2.88
CA PHE A 203 15.05 11.81 -4.22
C PHE A 203 13.53 11.98 -4.27
N PHE A 204 12.85 11.47 -3.26
CA PHE A 204 11.40 11.47 -3.17
C PHE A 204 10.98 11.53 -1.70
N HIS A 205 10.15 12.49 -1.32
CA HIS A 205 9.67 12.64 0.05
C HIS A 205 8.21 12.17 0.14
N PRO A 206 7.95 10.90 0.43
CA PRO A 206 6.58 10.46 0.64
C PRO A 206 6.04 11.06 1.94
N HIS A 207 5.00 11.87 1.82
CA HIS A 207 4.32 12.47 2.96
C HIS A 207 3.21 11.55 3.45
N PHE A 208 3.51 10.72 4.45
CA PHE A 208 2.51 9.84 5.09
C PHE A 208 1.79 10.51 6.24
N SER A 209 2.47 11.43 6.93
CA SER A 209 1.96 12.06 8.14
C SER A 209 0.88 13.09 7.83
N LEU A 210 -0.24 12.97 8.53
CA LEU A 210 -1.30 13.96 8.52
C LEU A 210 -1.05 15.04 9.57
N THR A 211 -1.41 16.27 9.24
CA THR A 211 -1.40 17.37 10.20
C THR A 211 -2.71 17.34 10.97
N ILE A 212 -2.75 16.55 12.04
CA ILE A 212 -3.88 16.45 12.97
C ILE A 212 -3.47 17.10 14.31
N PRO A 213 -4.41 17.73 15.04
CA PRO A 213 -4.12 18.28 16.37
C PRO A 213 -3.49 17.24 17.29
N HIS A 214 -2.47 17.66 18.03
CA HIS A 214 -1.77 16.81 18.99
C HIS A 214 -2.76 16.21 20.00
N TYR A 215 -2.63 14.92 20.23
CA TYR A 215 -3.35 14.22 21.28
C TYR A 215 -2.71 14.54 22.65
N GLY A 216 -3.33 15.23 23.49
CA GLY A 216 -2.76 15.68 24.75
C GLY A 216 -2.41 14.56 25.73
N GLN A 217 -3.23 14.36 26.79
CA GLN A 217 -3.00 13.31 27.79
C GLN A 217 -4.00 12.18 27.63
N MET A 218 -3.50 10.93 27.65
CA MET A 218 -4.32 9.72 27.55
C MET A 218 -5.26 9.59 28.73
N GLN A 219 -6.54 9.40 28.45
CA GLN A 219 -7.60 9.10 29.42
C GLN A 219 -8.00 7.62 29.30
N LEU A 220 -8.52 7.02 30.39
CA LEU A 220 -9.01 5.64 30.35
C LEU A 220 -10.20 5.47 29.40
N THR A 221 -11.01 6.48 29.25
CA THR A 221 -12.13 6.54 28.29
C THR A 221 -11.67 6.37 26.84
N ASP A 222 -10.45 6.82 26.53
CA ASP A 222 -9.89 6.77 25.17
C ASP A 222 -9.55 5.35 24.73
N ILE A 223 -9.22 4.46 25.64
CA ILE A 223 -9.03 3.04 25.35
C ILE A 223 -10.35 2.42 24.90
N PHE A 224 -11.45 2.76 25.54
CA PHE A 224 -12.76 2.25 25.16
C PHE A 224 -13.22 2.84 23.82
N SER A 225 -13.12 4.16 23.63
CA SER A 225 -13.47 4.80 22.35
C SER A 225 -12.60 4.29 21.21
N GLY A 226 -11.29 4.15 21.42
CA GLY A 226 -10.38 3.54 20.44
C GLY A 226 -10.74 2.10 20.08
N ALA A 227 -11.11 1.27 21.05
CA ALA A 227 -11.56 -0.10 20.81
C ALA A 227 -12.86 -0.15 19.97
N VAL A 228 -13.82 0.74 20.24
CA VAL A 228 -15.05 0.86 19.44
C VAL A 228 -14.74 1.29 18.02
N VAL A 229 -13.89 2.30 17.84
CA VAL A 229 -13.48 2.79 16.51
C VAL A 229 -12.80 1.68 15.71
N VAL A 230 -11.86 0.95 16.31
CA VAL A 230 -11.22 -0.20 15.66
C VAL A 230 -12.24 -1.27 15.27
N ALA A 231 -13.19 -1.58 16.13
CA ALA A 231 -14.23 -2.57 15.83
C ALA A 231 -15.09 -2.15 14.63
N ILE A 232 -15.47 -0.87 14.54
CA ILE A 232 -16.19 -0.31 13.38
C ILE A 232 -15.34 -0.44 12.10
N ALA A 233 -14.05 -0.07 12.17
CA ALA A 233 -13.12 -0.17 11.04
C ALA A 233 -12.93 -1.62 10.57
N ILE A 234 -12.79 -2.56 11.52
CA ILE A 234 -12.70 -3.99 11.22
C ILE A 234 -13.99 -4.48 10.57
N ALA A 235 -15.16 -4.13 11.10
CA ALA A 235 -16.45 -4.53 10.53
C ALA A 235 -16.58 -4.04 9.07
N LEU A 236 -16.21 -2.79 8.80
CA LEU A 236 -16.21 -2.24 7.44
C LEU A 236 -15.21 -2.99 6.53
N GLY A 237 -14.00 -3.23 7.00
CA GLY A 237 -12.98 -3.98 6.26
C GLY A 237 -13.41 -5.42 5.98
N MET A 238 -14.05 -6.10 6.94
CA MET A 238 -14.57 -7.47 6.77
C MET A 238 -15.65 -7.56 5.69
N VAL A 239 -16.48 -6.52 5.52
CA VAL A 239 -17.42 -6.45 4.39
C VAL A 239 -16.65 -6.46 3.06
N ALA A 240 -15.57 -5.70 2.93
CA ALA A 240 -14.73 -5.70 1.73
C ALA A 240 -14.10 -7.08 1.46
N VAL A 241 -13.53 -7.71 2.50
CA VAL A 241 -12.95 -9.07 2.40
C VAL A 241 -14.00 -10.11 2.03
N TRP A 242 -15.21 -9.98 2.53
CA TRP A 242 -16.34 -10.87 2.17
C TRP A 242 -16.82 -10.66 0.73
N CYS A 243 -16.83 -9.41 0.24
CA CYS A 243 -17.23 -9.07 -1.13
C CYS A 243 -16.19 -9.48 -2.16
N LEU A 244 -14.90 -9.35 -1.86
CA LEU A 244 -13.80 -9.53 -2.81
C LEU A 244 -13.84 -10.89 -3.56
N PRO A 245 -13.89 -12.07 -2.91
CA PRO A 245 -13.91 -13.35 -3.64
C PRO A 245 -15.18 -13.58 -4.43
N ARG A 246 -16.30 -12.97 -4.04
CA ARG A 246 -17.56 -13.06 -4.78
C ARG A 246 -17.49 -12.26 -6.07
N LEU A 247 -17.02 -11.02 -5.96
CA LEU A 247 -16.85 -10.14 -7.11
C LEU A 247 -15.78 -10.66 -8.05
N HIS A 248 -14.66 -11.15 -7.52
CA HIS A 248 -13.60 -11.80 -8.31
C HIS A 248 -14.15 -12.95 -9.15
N ARG A 249 -14.90 -13.87 -8.55
CA ARG A 249 -15.53 -14.98 -9.28
C ARG A 249 -16.54 -14.50 -10.34
N LEU A 250 -17.28 -13.43 -10.07
CA LEU A 250 -18.25 -12.86 -11.01
C LEU A 250 -17.53 -12.26 -12.22
N MET A 251 -16.50 -11.42 -11.99
CA MET A 251 -15.75 -10.75 -13.06
C MET A 251 -14.99 -11.75 -13.93
N HIS A 252 -14.40 -12.79 -13.34
CA HIS A 252 -13.63 -13.81 -14.06
C HIS A 252 -14.50 -14.79 -14.87
N ARG A 253 -15.85 -14.71 -14.78
CA ARG A 253 -16.75 -15.41 -15.75
C ARG A 253 -16.57 -14.89 -17.18
N LEU A 254 -16.10 -13.65 -17.36
CA LEU A 254 -15.85 -13.05 -18.67
C LEU A 254 -14.66 -13.68 -19.42
N LYS A 255 -13.79 -14.44 -18.73
CA LYS A 255 -12.65 -15.22 -19.28
C LYS A 255 -11.62 -14.43 -20.10
N HIS A 256 -11.88 -13.19 -20.47
CA HIS A 256 -11.00 -12.38 -21.30
C HIS A 256 -10.46 -11.18 -20.51
N PRO A 257 -9.13 -11.07 -20.29
CA PRO A 257 -8.55 -10.01 -19.42
C PRO A 257 -8.98 -8.60 -19.80
N VAL A 258 -9.05 -8.28 -21.09
CA VAL A 258 -9.44 -6.95 -21.57
C VAL A 258 -10.89 -6.62 -21.21
N LEU A 259 -11.79 -7.61 -21.25
CA LEU A 259 -13.19 -7.41 -20.87
C LEU A 259 -13.33 -7.27 -19.35
N ILE A 260 -12.61 -8.07 -18.57
CA ILE A 260 -12.63 -8.02 -17.11
C ILE A 260 -12.15 -6.64 -16.64
N LEU A 261 -10.97 -6.21 -17.13
CA LEU A 261 -10.37 -4.95 -16.71
C LEU A 261 -11.06 -3.73 -17.33
N GLY A 262 -11.57 -3.83 -18.56
CA GLY A 262 -12.38 -2.78 -19.16
C GLY A 262 -13.69 -2.53 -18.41
N MET A 263 -14.41 -3.61 -18.05
CA MET A 263 -15.60 -3.53 -17.21
C MET A 263 -15.25 -3.01 -15.80
N GLY A 264 -14.15 -3.51 -15.22
CA GLY A 264 -13.65 -3.01 -13.95
C GLY A 264 -13.32 -1.52 -14.00
N GLY A 265 -12.64 -1.06 -15.06
CA GLY A 265 -12.34 0.36 -15.29
C GLY A 265 -13.61 1.19 -15.44
N PHE A 266 -14.63 0.70 -16.12
CA PHE A 266 -15.93 1.37 -16.22
C PHE A 266 -16.60 1.51 -14.85
N ILE A 267 -16.65 0.44 -14.04
CA ILE A 267 -17.21 0.49 -12.68
C ILE A 267 -16.43 1.45 -11.79
N LEU A 268 -15.09 1.41 -11.87
CA LEU A 268 -14.22 2.38 -11.17
C LEU A 268 -14.50 3.83 -11.62
N GLY A 269 -14.76 4.02 -12.93
CA GLY A 269 -15.16 5.31 -13.48
C GLY A 269 -16.47 5.84 -12.91
N VAL A 270 -17.47 4.98 -12.77
CA VAL A 270 -18.76 5.33 -12.13
C VAL A 270 -18.55 5.68 -10.66
N LEU A 271 -17.78 4.86 -9.92
CA LEU A 271 -17.44 5.14 -8.52
C LEU A 271 -16.68 6.46 -8.37
N GLY A 272 -15.69 6.70 -9.24
CA GLY A 272 -14.94 7.96 -9.25
C GLY A 272 -15.78 9.18 -9.60
N ALA A 273 -16.77 9.03 -10.50
CA ALA A 273 -17.73 10.09 -10.81
C ALA A 273 -18.65 10.44 -9.62
N ILE A 274 -18.95 9.44 -8.76
CA ILE A 274 -19.74 9.65 -7.54
C ILE A 274 -18.90 10.27 -6.43
N GLY A 275 -17.67 9.76 -6.21
CA GLY A 275 -16.80 10.19 -5.10
C GLY A 275 -15.91 11.39 -5.44
N GLY A 276 -15.87 11.81 -6.70
CA GLY A 276 -14.96 12.86 -7.17
C GLY A 276 -13.50 12.43 -7.27
N THR A 277 -12.66 13.34 -7.76
CA THR A 277 -11.23 13.10 -7.99
C THR A 277 -10.46 12.74 -6.73
N VAL A 278 -10.92 13.14 -5.56
CA VAL A 278 -10.32 12.81 -4.25
C VAL A 278 -10.34 11.31 -3.94
N THR A 279 -11.27 10.55 -4.54
CA THR A 279 -11.36 9.10 -4.35
C THR A 279 -10.54 8.28 -5.36
N LEU A 280 -9.90 8.93 -6.33
CA LEU A 280 -9.06 8.27 -7.32
C LEU A 280 -7.65 7.98 -6.79
N PHE A 281 -6.81 7.37 -7.63
CA PHE A 281 -5.39 7.13 -7.40
C PHE A 281 -5.09 6.29 -6.15
N LYS A 282 -3.83 6.34 -5.68
CA LYS A 282 -3.34 5.57 -4.53
C LYS A 282 -3.90 6.01 -3.17
N GLY A 283 -4.31 7.28 -3.04
CA GLY A 283 -4.93 7.82 -1.82
C GLY A 283 -4.00 8.58 -0.88
N LEU A 284 -2.66 8.58 -1.09
CA LEU A 284 -1.72 9.24 -0.17
C LEU A 284 -1.78 10.77 -0.24
N ASP A 285 -1.80 11.32 -1.45
CA ASP A 285 -1.86 12.77 -1.66
C ASP A 285 -3.28 13.27 -1.39
N GLU A 286 -4.28 12.44 -1.71
CA GLU A 286 -5.70 12.71 -1.52
C GLU A 286 -6.10 12.71 -0.03
N MET A 287 -5.51 11.85 0.83
CA MET A 287 -5.79 11.85 2.27
C MET A 287 -5.32 13.14 2.96
N GLN A 288 -4.27 13.81 2.43
CA GLN A 288 -3.84 15.10 2.92
C GLN A 288 -4.93 16.16 2.69
N GLN A 289 -5.59 16.12 1.53
CA GLN A 289 -6.69 17.03 1.21
C GLN A 289 -7.86 16.86 2.20
N LEU A 290 -8.16 15.62 2.63
CA LEU A 290 -9.19 15.35 3.63
C LEU A 290 -8.87 16.00 4.98
N ALA A 291 -7.61 15.92 5.40
CA ALA A 291 -7.20 16.45 6.70
C ALA A 291 -7.11 17.99 6.74
N PHE A 292 -6.77 18.63 5.59
CA PHE A 292 -6.65 20.09 5.49
C PHE A 292 -7.97 20.81 5.22
N SER A 293 -8.99 20.12 4.69
CA SER A 293 -10.24 20.73 4.28
C SER A 293 -11.23 20.77 5.43
N GLN A 294 -11.48 21.94 6.00
CA GLN A 294 -12.63 22.20 6.89
C GLN A 294 -13.97 22.30 6.12
N VAL A 295 -14.00 21.86 4.86
CA VAL A 295 -15.14 22.07 3.94
C VAL A 295 -16.03 20.83 3.84
N PHE A 296 -15.51 19.66 4.19
CA PHE A 296 -16.24 18.39 4.04
C PHE A 296 -17.17 18.13 5.23
N SER A 297 -18.38 17.68 4.93
CA SER A 297 -19.37 17.25 5.92
C SER A 297 -19.16 15.78 6.31
N VAL A 298 -19.81 15.35 7.40
CA VAL A 298 -19.85 13.94 7.83
C VAL A 298 -20.29 13.01 6.70
N SER A 299 -21.28 13.44 5.89
CA SER A 299 -21.75 12.66 4.74
C SER A 299 -20.71 12.54 3.62
N ASP A 300 -19.87 13.57 3.41
CA ASP A 300 -18.82 13.53 2.39
C ASP A 300 -17.72 12.55 2.80
N TYR A 301 -17.26 12.60 4.05
CA TYR A 301 -16.28 11.63 4.57
C TYR A 301 -16.79 10.18 4.46
N LEU A 302 -18.06 9.93 4.80
CA LEU A 302 -18.68 8.63 4.66
C LEU A 302 -18.71 8.19 3.18
N LEU A 303 -19.11 9.09 2.29
CA LEU A 303 -19.13 8.84 0.85
C LEU A 303 -17.73 8.45 0.34
N PHE A 304 -16.71 9.24 0.70
CA PHE A 304 -15.32 8.98 0.28
C PHE A 304 -14.80 7.64 0.81
N ALA A 305 -15.08 7.31 2.08
CA ALA A 305 -14.70 6.02 2.65
C ALA A 305 -15.35 4.86 1.91
N LEU A 306 -16.66 4.90 1.65
CA LEU A 306 -17.39 3.84 0.99
C LEU A 306 -17.02 3.70 -0.48
N VAL A 307 -16.91 4.81 -1.21
CA VAL A 307 -16.51 4.81 -2.63
C VAL A 307 -15.08 4.28 -2.79
N LYS A 308 -14.13 4.75 -1.95
CA LYS A 308 -12.75 4.28 -2.01
C LYS A 308 -12.62 2.80 -1.69
N LEU A 309 -13.35 2.34 -0.67
CA LEU A 309 -13.38 0.91 -0.30
C LEU A 309 -13.99 0.05 -1.42
N ALA A 310 -15.09 0.50 -2.02
CA ALA A 310 -15.70 -0.17 -3.17
C ALA A 310 -14.75 -0.20 -4.37
N ALA A 311 -14.08 0.92 -4.66
CA ALA A 311 -13.09 1.02 -5.72
C ALA A 311 -11.89 0.08 -5.50
N LEU A 312 -11.39 -0.01 -4.26
CA LEU A 312 -10.35 -0.98 -3.88
C LEU A 312 -10.79 -2.42 -4.16
N VAL A 313 -12.00 -2.79 -3.74
CA VAL A 313 -12.55 -4.15 -3.95
C VAL A 313 -12.72 -4.45 -5.44
N VAL A 314 -13.26 -3.52 -6.22
CA VAL A 314 -13.44 -3.67 -7.67
C VAL A 314 -12.09 -3.80 -8.37
N ALA A 315 -11.14 -2.92 -8.08
CA ALA A 315 -9.82 -2.94 -8.69
C ALA A 315 -9.09 -4.25 -8.40
N ALA A 316 -9.11 -4.71 -7.14
CA ALA A 316 -8.53 -5.99 -6.75
C ALA A 316 -9.26 -7.18 -7.40
N ALA A 317 -10.59 -7.18 -7.39
CA ALA A 317 -11.40 -8.27 -7.96
C ALA A 317 -11.22 -8.44 -9.48
N CYS A 318 -10.93 -7.36 -10.21
CA CYS A 318 -10.68 -7.38 -11.65
C CYS A 318 -9.23 -7.73 -12.01
N GLY A 319 -8.31 -7.83 -11.03
CA GLY A 319 -6.91 -8.19 -11.25
C GLY A 319 -6.04 -7.03 -11.73
N PHE A 320 -6.40 -5.78 -11.43
CA PHE A 320 -5.48 -4.65 -11.63
C PHE A 320 -4.20 -4.85 -10.83
N ARG A 321 -3.06 -4.53 -11.43
CA ARG A 321 -1.74 -4.72 -10.81
C ARG A 321 -1.45 -3.59 -9.83
N GLY A 322 -1.70 -3.83 -8.53
CA GLY A 322 -1.48 -2.83 -7.48
C GLY A 322 -1.63 -3.37 -6.07
N GLY A 323 -1.21 -2.58 -5.08
CA GLY A 323 -1.29 -2.88 -3.65
C GLY A 323 -2.57 -2.35 -3.01
N ARG A 324 -2.90 -2.92 -1.85
CA ARG A 324 -4.15 -2.61 -1.12
C ARG A 324 -3.94 -1.74 0.11
N ILE A 325 -2.69 -1.52 0.53
CA ILE A 325 -2.36 -0.86 1.80
C ILE A 325 -2.74 0.62 1.76
N PHE A 326 -2.26 1.37 0.78
CA PHE A 326 -2.49 2.81 0.72
C PHE A 326 -3.96 3.20 0.55
N PRO A 327 -4.74 2.54 -0.32
CA PRO A 327 -6.19 2.79 -0.34
C PRO A 327 -6.89 2.46 0.97
N ALA A 328 -6.47 1.40 1.68
CA ALA A 328 -7.03 1.08 3.00
C ALA A 328 -6.71 2.15 4.04
N VAL A 329 -5.50 2.74 3.99
CA VAL A 329 -5.13 3.88 4.84
C VAL A 329 -6.03 5.08 4.54
N PHE A 330 -6.26 5.43 3.27
CA PHE A 330 -7.19 6.50 2.91
C PHE A 330 -8.59 6.28 3.48
N VAL A 331 -9.12 5.05 3.35
CA VAL A 331 -10.42 4.70 3.92
C VAL A 331 -10.41 4.86 5.45
N GLY A 332 -9.30 4.49 6.11
CA GLY A 332 -9.11 4.68 7.55
C GLY A 332 -9.13 6.15 7.96
N VAL A 333 -8.46 7.00 7.18
CA VAL A 333 -8.46 8.45 7.41
C VAL A 333 -9.88 9.02 7.25
N ALA A 334 -10.55 8.71 6.13
CA ALA A 334 -11.90 9.21 5.87
C ALA A 334 -12.91 8.74 6.94
N LEU A 335 -12.85 7.46 7.32
CA LEU A 335 -13.68 6.89 8.39
C LEU A 335 -13.39 7.57 9.75
N GLY A 336 -12.11 7.76 10.08
CA GLY A 336 -11.70 8.38 11.34
C GLY A 336 -12.13 9.83 11.44
N LEU A 337 -11.99 10.60 10.36
CA LEU A 337 -12.47 11.99 10.30
C LEU A 337 -14.01 12.05 10.40
N MET A 338 -14.73 11.16 9.70
CA MET A 338 -16.17 11.04 9.82
C MET A 338 -16.62 10.78 11.27
N LEU A 339 -15.94 9.86 11.96
CA LEU A 339 -16.27 9.53 13.35
C LEU A 339 -15.96 10.67 14.31
N HIS A 340 -14.87 11.42 14.07
CA HIS A 340 -14.55 12.61 14.85
C HIS A 340 -15.62 13.69 14.71
N GLU A 341 -15.98 14.04 13.47
CA GLU A 341 -17.02 15.04 13.20
C GLU A 341 -18.42 14.64 13.71
N HIS A 342 -18.67 13.33 13.82
CA HIS A 342 -19.94 12.83 14.38
C HIS A 342 -19.94 12.82 15.91
N VAL A 343 -18.78 12.64 16.53
CA VAL A 343 -18.60 12.55 17.99
C VAL A 343 -17.43 13.43 18.42
N ASP A 344 -17.67 14.75 18.53
CA ASP A 344 -16.66 15.76 18.90
C ASP A 344 -15.88 15.43 20.19
N ALA A 345 -16.47 14.63 21.08
CA ALA A 345 -15.84 14.23 22.34
C ALA A 345 -14.62 13.31 22.15
N VAL A 346 -14.45 12.66 20.99
CA VAL A 346 -13.32 11.76 20.72
C VAL A 346 -12.30 12.48 19.83
N PRO A 347 -11.05 12.66 20.27
CA PRO A 347 -10.02 13.33 19.48
C PRO A 347 -9.80 12.70 18.10
N ALA A 348 -9.61 13.53 17.06
CA ALA A 348 -9.32 13.09 15.70
C ALA A 348 -8.10 12.17 15.62
N ALA A 349 -7.09 12.41 16.45
CA ALA A 349 -5.91 11.57 16.52
C ALA A 349 -6.24 10.11 16.89
N ILE A 350 -7.19 9.87 17.78
CA ILE A 350 -7.66 8.53 18.17
C ILE A 350 -8.52 7.92 17.05
N THR A 351 -9.52 8.65 16.56
CA THR A 351 -10.45 8.11 15.56
C THR A 351 -9.74 7.75 14.27
N VAL A 352 -8.82 8.59 13.80
CA VAL A 352 -8.04 8.34 12.57
C VAL A 352 -7.06 7.20 12.75
N SER A 353 -6.22 7.22 13.80
CA SER A 353 -5.20 6.18 14.00
C SER A 353 -5.82 4.80 14.25
N CYS A 354 -6.88 4.71 15.05
CA CYS A 354 -7.60 3.47 15.31
C CYS A 354 -8.35 2.95 14.07
N SER A 355 -8.91 3.83 13.24
CA SER A 355 -9.55 3.43 11.98
C SER A 355 -8.52 2.87 10.98
N ILE A 356 -7.36 3.49 10.86
CA ILE A 356 -6.26 3.00 10.03
C ILE A 356 -5.81 1.63 10.52
N LEU A 357 -5.57 1.49 11.85
CA LEU A 357 -5.16 0.24 12.47
C LEU A 357 -6.13 -0.88 12.13
N GLY A 358 -7.42 -0.69 12.31
CA GLY A 358 -8.44 -1.70 12.02
C GLY A 358 -8.51 -2.08 10.54
N LEU A 359 -8.53 -1.11 9.63
CA LEU A 359 -8.64 -1.38 8.19
C LEU A 359 -7.38 -2.04 7.60
N VAL A 360 -6.19 -1.54 7.96
CA VAL A 360 -4.93 -2.14 7.51
C VAL A 360 -4.80 -3.55 8.05
N LEU A 361 -5.19 -3.80 9.31
CA LEU A 361 -5.16 -5.11 9.93
C LEU A 361 -6.04 -6.13 9.17
N VAL A 362 -7.25 -5.76 8.78
CA VAL A 362 -8.14 -6.63 8.00
C VAL A 362 -7.56 -6.95 6.63
N VAL A 363 -7.00 -5.93 5.96
CA VAL A 363 -6.51 -6.05 4.57
C VAL A 363 -5.19 -6.82 4.49
N THR A 364 -4.31 -6.67 5.48
CA THR A 364 -2.95 -7.25 5.46
C THR A 364 -2.80 -8.50 6.30
N ARG A 365 -3.63 -8.68 7.33
CA ARG A 365 -3.46 -9.71 8.36
C ARG A 365 -2.11 -9.62 9.07
N ASP A 366 -1.53 -8.44 9.13
CA ASP A 366 -0.24 -8.16 9.76
C ASP A 366 -0.42 -7.07 10.84
N ALA A 367 -0.28 -7.48 12.11
CA ALA A 367 -0.47 -6.61 13.25
C ALA A 367 0.62 -5.52 13.32
N TRP A 368 1.88 -5.88 13.01
CA TRP A 368 2.99 -4.95 13.06
C TRP A 368 2.90 -3.87 11.99
N LEU A 369 2.55 -4.27 10.75
CA LEU A 369 2.34 -3.32 9.68
C LEU A 369 1.16 -2.38 9.98
N SER A 370 0.09 -2.90 10.57
CA SER A 370 -1.10 -2.10 10.93
C SER A 370 -0.80 -1.07 12.01
N LEU A 371 -0.08 -1.49 13.05
CA LEU A 371 0.38 -0.61 14.14
C LEU A 371 1.33 0.47 13.60
N PHE A 372 2.27 0.06 12.75
CA PHE A 372 3.21 0.97 12.11
C PHE A 372 2.48 2.02 11.25
N MET A 373 1.53 1.60 10.40
CA MET A 373 0.80 2.52 9.54
C MET A 373 -0.03 3.53 10.35
N ALA A 374 -0.70 3.09 11.41
CA ALA A 374 -1.43 3.98 12.30
C ALA A 374 -0.50 5.03 12.95
N ALA A 375 0.67 4.61 13.42
CA ALA A 375 1.64 5.48 14.09
C ALA A 375 2.36 6.45 13.14
N VAL A 376 2.58 6.08 11.89
CA VAL A 376 3.27 6.94 10.91
C VAL A 376 2.33 7.96 10.30
N VAL A 377 1.07 7.60 10.05
CA VAL A 377 0.08 8.52 9.48
C VAL A 377 -0.36 9.55 10.51
N VAL A 378 -0.50 9.16 11.78
CA VAL A 378 -0.74 10.08 12.90
C VAL A 378 0.50 10.08 13.80
N PRO A 379 1.49 10.94 13.52
CA PRO A 379 2.81 10.89 14.16
C PRO A 379 2.78 11.49 15.56
N ASP A 380 2.05 10.85 16.46
CA ASP A 380 1.97 11.22 17.86
C ASP A 380 2.39 10.04 18.76
N THR A 381 3.55 10.17 19.39
CA THR A 381 4.12 9.13 20.25
C THR A 381 3.26 8.82 21.47
N THR A 382 2.40 9.74 21.89
CA THR A 382 1.50 9.58 23.04
C THR A 382 0.36 8.59 22.72
N LEU A 383 0.08 8.32 21.43
CA LEU A 383 -0.90 7.34 20.99
C LEU A 383 -0.39 5.90 21.00
N LEU A 384 0.93 5.68 20.99
CA LEU A 384 1.50 4.32 20.89
C LEU A 384 1.02 3.36 21.97
N PRO A 385 0.96 3.74 23.28
CA PRO A 385 0.41 2.86 24.31
C PRO A 385 -1.05 2.47 24.06
N LEU A 386 -1.87 3.45 23.64
CA LEU A 386 -3.28 3.22 23.29
C LEU A 386 -3.40 2.24 22.12
N LEU A 387 -2.68 2.46 21.02
CA LEU A 387 -2.71 1.61 19.85
C LEU A 387 -2.27 0.17 20.17
N CYS A 388 -1.24 0.00 21.02
CA CYS A 388 -0.80 -1.31 21.48
C CYS A 388 -1.87 -2.04 22.32
N ILE A 389 -2.58 -1.32 23.20
CA ILE A 389 -3.65 -1.92 24.02
C ILE A 389 -4.85 -2.28 23.15
N VAL A 390 -5.26 -1.39 22.23
CA VAL A 390 -6.41 -1.60 21.36
C VAL A 390 -6.13 -2.66 20.28
N MET A 391 -4.86 -2.96 19.97
CA MET A 391 -4.50 -4.05 19.07
C MET A 391 -4.99 -5.42 19.59
N LEU A 392 -5.04 -5.64 20.90
CA LEU A 392 -5.51 -6.91 21.46
C LEU A 392 -6.98 -7.21 21.07
N PRO A 393 -7.97 -6.36 21.40
CA PRO A 393 -9.34 -6.60 20.95
C PRO A 393 -9.46 -6.61 19.41
N ALA A 394 -8.67 -5.78 18.70
CA ALA A 394 -8.64 -5.79 17.24
C ALA A 394 -8.23 -7.16 16.67
N TRP A 395 -7.20 -7.77 17.23
CA TRP A 395 -6.74 -9.10 16.81
C TRP A 395 -7.74 -10.22 17.11
N LEU A 396 -8.47 -10.11 18.22
CA LEU A 396 -9.48 -11.10 18.61
C LEU A 396 -10.76 -11.05 17.72
N LEU A 397 -11.00 -9.95 17.03
CA LEU A 397 -12.16 -9.79 16.12
C LEU A 397 -11.90 -10.37 14.71
N LEU A 398 -10.67 -10.79 14.41
CA LEU A 398 -10.23 -11.32 13.10
C LEU A 398 -10.15 -12.83 13.06
#